data_d9c99f93cbef8bd05ee4345ab1bfb0d2
#
_entry.id   d9c99f93cbef8bd05ee4345ab1bfb0d2
#
_cell.length_a   1.000
_cell.length_b   1.000
_cell.length_c   1.000
_cell.angle_alpha   90.00
_cell.angle_beta   90.00
_cell.angle_gamma   90.00
#
_symmetry.space_group_name_H-M   'P 1'
#
loop_
_entity.id
_entity.type
_entity.pdbx_description
1 polymer ?
#
loop_
_entity_poly.entity_id
_entity_poly.type
_entity_poly.pdbx_seq_one_letter_code
_entity_poly.pdbx_strand_id
1 'polypeptide(L)'
;MRVLVDTNIALDFLLQREQFFQDAELLFDAINSDQVIGYVTATTLTDIFYIARRHTRRIEQARQAITEILSVMEICPVSRVVLESALGLSLVDFEDAVQVACAVAQGLDAIVTRDRQDFSSSPVTVLSVQELLQRLGLQDVEQ
;
A
#
# COMPACT_ATOMS: atom_id res chain seq x y z
N MET A 1 -12.25 -8.27 -3.39
CA MET A 1 -11.93 -7.03 -2.69
C MET A 1 -10.73 -6.36 -3.32
N ARG A 2 -10.80 -5.05 -3.48
CA ARG A 2 -9.73 -4.26 -4.10
C ARG A 2 -9.22 -3.26 -3.08
N VAL A 3 -7.94 -3.30 -2.76
CA VAL A 3 -7.39 -2.48 -1.69
C VAL A 3 -6.15 -1.70 -2.14
N LEU A 4 -5.96 -0.51 -1.58
CA LEU A 4 -4.74 0.25 -1.76
C LEU A 4 -3.78 -0.10 -0.63
N VAL A 5 -2.55 -0.41 -0.98
CA VAL A 5 -1.51 -0.76 0.00
C VAL A 5 -0.64 0.46 0.25
N ASP A 6 -0.58 0.88 1.51
CA ASP A 6 0.25 2.02 1.90
C ASP A 6 1.73 1.72 1.64
N THR A 7 2.46 2.75 1.26
CA THR A 7 3.88 2.67 0.92
C THR A 7 4.68 1.92 1.98
N ASN A 8 4.43 2.18 3.26
CA ASN A 8 5.19 1.55 4.33
C ASN A 8 4.99 0.05 4.39
N ILE A 9 3.79 -0.45 4.07
CA ILE A 9 3.58 -1.91 4.05
C ILE A 9 4.37 -2.55 2.91
N ALA A 10 4.37 -1.91 1.74
CA ALA A 10 5.17 -2.43 0.63
C ALA A 10 6.66 -2.47 1.00
N LEU A 11 7.15 -1.42 1.65
CA LEU A 11 8.54 -1.37 2.10
C LEU A 11 8.82 -2.39 3.19
N ASP A 12 7.88 -2.62 4.10
CA ASP A 12 8.02 -3.64 5.14
C ASP A 12 8.30 -5.01 4.54
N PHE A 13 7.60 -5.31 3.43
CA PHE A 13 7.80 -6.56 2.73
C PHE A 13 9.14 -6.58 1.99
N LEU A 14 9.40 -5.55 1.18
CA LEU A 14 10.57 -5.54 0.31
C LEU A 14 11.88 -5.46 1.09
N LEU A 15 11.90 -4.71 2.18
CA LEU A 15 13.10 -4.52 2.98
C LEU A 15 13.14 -5.44 4.20
N GLN A 16 12.15 -6.29 4.35
CA GLN A 16 12.05 -7.27 5.43
C GLN A 16 12.22 -6.61 6.80
N ARG A 17 11.45 -5.55 7.01
CA ARG A 17 11.50 -4.80 8.27
C ARG A 17 11.01 -5.70 9.41
N GLU A 18 11.88 -5.98 10.35
CA GLU A 18 11.73 -7.06 11.31
C GLU A 18 10.39 -7.06 12.05
N GLN A 19 9.96 -5.92 12.52
CA GLN A 19 8.75 -5.81 13.31
C GLN A 19 7.47 -5.97 12.49
N PHE A 20 7.52 -5.67 11.20
CA PHE A 20 6.33 -5.55 10.36
C PHE A 20 6.30 -6.54 9.20
N PHE A 21 7.39 -7.26 8.98
CA PHE A 21 7.52 -8.11 7.80
C PHE A 21 6.47 -9.21 7.76
N GLN A 22 6.16 -9.80 8.89
CA GLN A 22 5.27 -10.94 8.95
C GLN A 22 3.87 -10.60 8.43
N ASP A 23 3.33 -9.47 8.88
CA ASP A 23 2.02 -9.01 8.39
C ASP A 23 2.08 -8.67 6.91
N ALA A 24 3.15 -7.97 6.50
CA ALA A 24 3.30 -7.60 5.08
C ALA A 24 3.39 -8.85 4.20
N GLU A 25 4.10 -9.87 4.66
CA GLU A 25 4.23 -11.13 3.92
C GLU A 25 2.88 -11.81 3.76
N LEU A 26 2.07 -11.84 4.81
CA LEU A 26 0.73 -12.41 4.75
C LEU A 26 -0.14 -11.68 3.73
N LEU A 27 -0.04 -10.36 3.69
CA LEU A 27 -0.79 -9.58 2.71
C LEU A 27 -0.33 -9.90 1.29
N PHE A 28 0.97 -9.94 1.06
CA PHE A 28 1.50 -10.24 -0.28
C PHE A 28 1.16 -11.66 -0.72
N ASP A 29 1.12 -12.61 0.21
CA ASP A 29 0.66 -13.96 -0.10
C ASP A 29 -0.80 -13.97 -0.54
N ALA A 30 -1.66 -13.21 0.13
CA ALA A 30 -3.06 -13.11 -0.26
C ALA A 30 -3.22 -12.47 -1.63
N ILE A 31 -2.41 -11.48 -1.94
CA ILE A 31 -2.42 -10.83 -3.26
C ILE A 31 -1.93 -11.80 -4.33
N ASN A 32 -0.84 -12.50 -4.07
CA ASN A 32 -0.28 -13.45 -5.03
C ASN A 32 -1.24 -14.62 -5.33
N SER A 33 -2.04 -15.01 -4.37
CA SER A 33 -3.00 -16.10 -4.56
C SER A 33 -4.38 -15.62 -5.01
N ASP A 34 -4.47 -14.37 -5.45
CA ASP A 34 -5.68 -13.76 -6.01
C ASP A 34 -6.86 -13.71 -5.03
N GLN A 35 -6.58 -13.70 -3.74
CA GLN A 35 -7.62 -13.59 -2.73
C GLN A 35 -8.01 -12.14 -2.50
N VAL A 36 -7.16 -11.20 -2.89
CA VAL A 36 -7.43 -9.77 -2.85
C VAL A 36 -6.59 -9.15 -3.96
N ILE A 37 -7.11 -8.06 -4.54
CA ILE A 37 -6.35 -7.33 -5.56
C ILE A 37 -5.71 -6.13 -4.88
N GLY A 38 -4.38 -6.06 -4.94
CA GLY A 38 -3.63 -4.98 -4.34
C GLY A 38 -3.28 -3.89 -5.35
N TYR A 39 -3.42 -2.65 -4.92
CA TYR A 39 -3.07 -1.48 -5.70
C TYR A 39 -2.04 -0.66 -4.94
N VAL A 40 -1.15 -0.03 -5.65
CA VAL A 40 -0.29 1.03 -5.09
C VAL A 40 -0.38 2.24 -6.01
N THR A 41 -0.10 3.44 -5.50
CA THR A 41 -0.10 4.62 -6.35
C THR A 41 1.20 4.70 -7.14
N ALA A 42 1.16 5.43 -8.25
CA ALA A 42 2.36 5.67 -9.04
C ALA A 42 3.44 6.36 -8.21
N THR A 43 3.05 7.25 -7.28
CA THR A 43 4.02 7.94 -6.41
C THR A 43 4.65 6.98 -5.41
N THR A 44 3.92 5.97 -4.95
CA THR A 44 4.48 4.93 -4.09
C THR A 44 5.66 4.24 -4.77
N LEU A 45 5.57 3.99 -6.07
CA LEU A 45 6.67 3.33 -6.78
C LEU A 45 7.95 4.15 -6.78
N THR A 46 7.86 5.47 -6.98
CA THR A 46 9.05 6.31 -6.94
C THR A 46 9.64 6.36 -5.54
N ASP A 47 8.80 6.40 -4.51
CA ASP A 47 9.25 6.38 -3.13
C ASP A 47 9.97 5.07 -2.80
N ILE A 48 9.39 3.95 -3.23
CA ILE A 48 10.00 2.63 -3.03
C ILE A 48 11.39 2.59 -3.66
N PHE A 49 11.51 3.10 -4.90
CA PHE A 49 12.80 3.06 -5.58
C PHE A 49 13.87 3.81 -4.78
N TYR A 50 13.59 5.04 -4.37
CA TYR A 50 14.60 5.86 -3.69
C TYR A 50 14.91 5.36 -2.29
N ILE A 51 13.91 4.85 -1.56
CA ILE A 51 14.12 4.31 -0.23
C ILE A 51 14.91 3.01 -0.33
N ALA A 52 14.55 2.12 -1.25
CA ALA A 52 15.27 0.86 -1.44
C ALA A 52 16.71 1.11 -1.87
N ARG A 53 16.92 2.09 -2.77
CA ARG A 53 18.28 2.43 -3.20
C ARG A 53 19.12 2.95 -2.05
N ARG A 54 18.54 3.80 -1.21
CA ARG A 54 19.26 4.32 -0.04
C ARG A 54 19.58 3.23 0.96
N HIS A 55 18.62 2.32 1.18
CA HIS A 55 18.78 1.25 2.15
C HIS A 55 19.78 0.20 1.70
N THR A 56 19.67 -0.26 0.46
CA THR A 56 20.52 -1.33 -0.05
C THR A 56 21.81 -0.82 -0.65
N ARG A 57 21.85 0.45 -1.06
CA ARG A 57 22.97 1.08 -1.75
C ARG A 57 23.31 0.43 -3.07
N ARG A 58 22.34 -0.30 -3.67
CA ARG A 58 22.53 -0.98 -4.95
C ARG A 58 21.35 -0.68 -5.84
N ILE A 59 21.64 -0.10 -7.00
CA ILE A 59 20.59 0.28 -7.92
C ILE A 59 19.86 -0.95 -8.46
N GLU A 60 20.56 -2.06 -8.62
CA GLU A 60 19.93 -3.30 -9.11
C GLU A 60 18.87 -3.79 -8.14
N GLN A 61 19.12 -3.68 -6.84
CA GLN A 61 18.14 -4.11 -5.85
C GLN A 61 16.94 -3.19 -5.80
N ALA A 62 17.17 -1.87 -5.99
CA ALA A 62 16.06 -0.93 -6.07
C ALA A 62 15.19 -1.22 -7.29
N ARG A 63 15.81 -1.50 -8.44
CA ARG A 63 15.06 -1.85 -9.65
C ARG A 63 14.32 -3.18 -9.48
N GLN A 64 14.93 -4.14 -8.80
CA GLN A 64 14.28 -5.41 -8.53
C GLN A 64 13.05 -5.22 -7.65
N ALA A 65 13.10 -4.34 -6.67
CA ALA A 65 11.96 -4.04 -5.81
C ALA A 65 10.79 -3.51 -6.64
N ILE A 66 11.05 -2.60 -7.58
CA ILE A 66 10.01 -2.09 -8.47
C ILE A 66 9.44 -3.22 -9.35
N THR A 67 10.31 -4.07 -9.88
CA THR A 67 9.88 -5.20 -10.70
C THR A 67 8.94 -6.12 -9.93
N GLU A 68 9.27 -6.40 -8.67
CA GLU A 68 8.41 -7.24 -7.83
C GLU A 68 7.03 -6.62 -7.62
N ILE A 69 6.98 -5.32 -7.31
CA ILE A 69 5.69 -4.66 -7.12
C ILE A 69 4.88 -4.68 -8.41
N LEU A 70 5.51 -4.35 -9.53
CA LEU A 70 4.80 -4.33 -10.82
C LEU A 70 4.28 -5.71 -11.22
N SER A 71 4.89 -6.78 -10.73
CA SER A 71 4.46 -8.12 -11.08
C SER A 71 3.23 -8.59 -10.32
N VAL A 72 2.91 -7.96 -9.17
CA VAL A 72 1.81 -8.43 -8.32
C VAL A 72 0.75 -7.37 -8.05
N MET A 73 1.05 -6.07 -8.24
CA MET A 73 0.14 -4.98 -7.90
C MET A 73 -0.41 -4.30 -9.14
N GLU A 74 -1.64 -3.81 -9.01
CA GLU A 74 -2.18 -2.86 -9.97
C GLU A 74 -1.72 -1.47 -9.57
N ILE A 75 -1.62 -0.57 -10.54
CA ILE A 75 -1.10 0.78 -10.29
C ILE A 75 -2.25 1.78 -10.41
N CYS A 76 -2.44 2.58 -9.35
CA CYS A 76 -3.35 3.72 -9.42
C CYS A 76 -2.62 4.90 -10.05
N PRO A 77 -3.07 5.38 -11.21
CA PRO A 77 -2.41 6.53 -11.82
C PRO A 77 -2.63 7.79 -10.98
N VAL A 78 -1.63 8.64 -10.93
CA VAL A 78 -1.71 9.92 -10.22
C VAL A 78 -1.78 11.02 -11.27
N SER A 79 -3.01 11.41 -11.61
CA SER A 79 -3.27 12.44 -12.59
C SER A 79 -3.40 13.81 -11.93
N ARG A 80 -3.54 14.85 -12.75
CA ARG A 80 -3.81 16.20 -12.24
C ARG A 80 -5.07 16.21 -11.37
N VAL A 81 -6.12 15.53 -11.81
CA VAL A 81 -7.39 15.51 -11.07
C VAL A 81 -7.20 14.87 -9.70
N VAL A 82 -6.42 13.79 -9.63
CA VAL A 82 -6.13 13.14 -8.35
C VAL A 82 -5.37 14.08 -7.42
N LEU A 83 -4.37 14.80 -7.96
CA LEU A 83 -3.60 15.74 -7.14
C LEU A 83 -4.46 16.88 -6.63
N GLU A 84 -5.34 17.42 -7.48
CA GLU A 84 -6.27 18.48 -7.07
C GLU A 84 -7.23 17.97 -5.99
N SER A 85 -7.75 16.76 -6.16
CA SER A 85 -8.63 16.14 -5.16
C SER A 85 -7.91 15.96 -3.82
N ALA A 86 -6.63 15.56 -3.88
CA ALA A 86 -5.83 15.37 -2.67
C ALA A 86 -5.70 16.67 -1.88
N LEU A 87 -5.54 17.80 -2.58
CA LEU A 87 -5.44 19.10 -1.91
C LEU A 87 -6.71 19.46 -1.14
N GLY A 88 -7.85 18.92 -1.55
CA GLY A 88 -9.13 19.20 -0.89
C GLY A 88 -9.40 18.32 0.32
N LEU A 89 -8.54 17.35 0.62
CA LEU A 89 -8.75 16.45 1.75
C LEU A 89 -8.13 17.04 3.01
N SER A 90 -8.72 16.66 4.16
CA SER A 90 -8.26 17.17 5.45
C SER A 90 -7.20 16.27 6.06
N LEU A 91 -6.21 15.86 5.26
CA LEU A 91 -5.09 15.08 5.76
C LEU A 91 -3.85 15.98 5.84
N VAL A 92 -3.03 15.72 6.85
CA VAL A 92 -1.84 16.54 7.09
C VAL A 92 -0.76 16.26 6.07
N ASP A 93 -0.56 14.99 5.74
CA ASP A 93 0.49 14.57 4.82
C ASP A 93 -0.06 14.49 3.41
N PHE A 94 0.60 15.18 2.47
CA PHE A 94 0.11 15.23 1.09
C PHE A 94 0.20 13.88 0.38
N GLU A 95 1.23 13.10 0.69
CA GLU A 95 1.35 11.78 0.08
C GLU A 95 0.20 10.87 0.51
N ASP A 96 -0.16 10.92 1.80
CA ASP A 96 -1.31 10.17 2.30
C ASP A 96 -2.60 10.66 1.62
N ALA A 97 -2.73 11.97 1.43
CA ALA A 97 -3.88 12.53 0.74
C ALA A 97 -3.96 12.04 -0.71
N VAL A 98 -2.81 11.92 -1.38
CA VAL A 98 -2.77 11.37 -2.74
C VAL A 98 -3.23 9.92 -2.75
N GLN A 99 -2.80 9.13 -1.77
CA GLN A 99 -3.24 7.75 -1.67
C GLN A 99 -4.76 7.66 -1.50
N VAL A 100 -5.32 8.47 -0.62
CA VAL A 100 -6.79 8.49 -0.42
C VAL A 100 -7.50 8.91 -1.70
N ALA A 101 -7.03 9.98 -2.36
CA ALA A 101 -7.64 10.45 -3.59
C ALA A 101 -7.59 9.39 -4.69
N CYS A 102 -6.49 8.64 -4.78
CA CYS A 102 -6.38 7.53 -5.72
C CYS A 102 -7.39 6.44 -5.41
N ALA A 103 -7.52 6.07 -4.13
CA ALA A 103 -8.46 5.03 -3.74
C ALA A 103 -9.89 5.42 -4.06
N VAL A 104 -10.25 6.69 -3.84
CA VAL A 104 -11.57 7.20 -4.19
C VAL A 104 -11.79 7.13 -5.70
N ALA A 105 -10.82 7.62 -6.48
CA ALA A 105 -10.94 7.68 -7.92
C ALA A 105 -11.10 6.29 -8.56
N GLN A 106 -10.45 5.28 -7.98
CA GLN A 106 -10.52 3.91 -8.48
C GLN A 106 -11.65 3.11 -7.85
N GLY A 107 -12.38 3.68 -6.91
CA GLY A 107 -13.47 2.98 -6.23
C GLY A 107 -13.00 1.79 -5.42
N LEU A 108 -11.83 1.92 -4.77
CA LEU A 108 -11.28 0.82 -4.01
C LEU A 108 -12.04 0.62 -2.69
N ASP A 109 -12.02 -0.60 -2.19
CA ASP A 109 -12.79 -0.96 -1.00
C ASP A 109 -12.16 -0.49 0.29
N ALA A 110 -10.84 -0.41 0.33
CA ALA A 110 -10.15 -0.04 1.57
C ALA A 110 -8.72 0.41 1.29
N ILE A 111 -8.14 1.09 2.25
CA ILE A 111 -6.71 1.38 2.32
C ILE A 111 -6.14 0.52 3.43
N VAL A 112 -5.06 -0.20 3.15
CA VAL A 112 -4.42 -1.05 4.14
C VAL A 112 -3.14 -0.36 4.61
N THR A 113 -3.07 -0.09 5.90
CA THR A 113 -1.96 0.65 6.49
C THR A 113 -1.72 0.19 7.93
N ARG A 114 -0.52 0.40 8.44
CA ARG A 114 -0.25 0.22 9.86
C ARG A 114 -0.27 1.54 10.63
N ASP A 115 -0.50 2.65 9.91
CA ASP A 115 -0.51 4.00 10.49
C ASP A 115 -1.91 4.60 10.37
N ARG A 116 -2.89 3.96 11.00
CA ARG A 116 -4.29 4.31 10.81
C ARG A 116 -4.63 5.75 11.17
N GLN A 117 -3.90 6.32 12.13
CA GLN A 117 -4.14 7.71 12.53
C GLN A 117 -3.89 8.69 11.40
N ASP A 118 -2.92 8.38 10.54
CA ASP A 118 -2.60 9.27 9.42
C ASP A 118 -3.73 9.34 8.41
N PHE A 119 -4.65 8.39 8.45
CA PHE A 119 -5.78 8.32 7.52
C PHE A 119 -7.12 8.52 8.23
N SER A 120 -7.11 9.11 9.43
CA SER A 120 -8.32 9.15 10.27
C SER A 120 -9.48 9.91 9.63
N SER A 121 -9.22 10.84 8.72
CA SER A 121 -10.30 11.58 8.04
C SER A 121 -10.60 11.03 6.64
N SER A 122 -10.13 9.84 6.33
CA SER A 122 -10.35 9.25 5.01
C SER A 122 -11.81 8.87 4.80
N PRO A 123 -12.39 9.19 3.63
CA PRO A 123 -13.72 8.69 3.28
C PRO A 123 -13.71 7.21 2.88
N VAL A 124 -12.53 6.63 2.65
CA VAL A 124 -12.39 5.23 2.32
C VAL A 124 -12.08 4.46 3.60
N THR A 125 -12.63 3.26 3.73
CA THR A 125 -12.36 2.40 4.87
C THR A 125 -10.86 2.16 5.03
N VAL A 126 -10.36 2.25 6.26
CA VAL A 126 -8.94 2.06 6.57
C VAL A 126 -8.80 0.81 7.43
N LEU A 127 -7.97 -0.12 7.01
CA LEU A 127 -7.80 -1.41 7.67
C LEU A 127 -6.32 -1.67 7.95
N SER A 128 -6.05 -2.37 9.04
CA SER A 128 -4.74 -3.01 9.23
C SER A 128 -4.69 -4.27 8.37
N VAL A 129 -3.51 -4.87 8.23
CA VAL A 129 -3.38 -6.14 7.53
C VAL A 129 -4.25 -7.21 8.22
N GLN A 130 -4.20 -7.29 9.54
CA GLN A 130 -4.97 -8.30 10.27
C GLN A 130 -6.47 -8.11 10.08
N GLU A 131 -6.95 -6.87 10.09
CA GLU A 131 -8.36 -6.60 9.85
C GLU A 131 -8.78 -7.00 8.45
N LEU A 132 -7.92 -6.76 7.46
CA LEU A 132 -8.20 -7.19 6.09
C LEU A 132 -8.28 -8.70 6.01
N LEU A 133 -7.31 -9.41 6.60
CA LEU A 133 -7.30 -10.87 6.56
C LEU A 133 -8.55 -11.46 7.23
N GLN A 134 -9.01 -10.84 8.32
CA GLN A 134 -10.25 -11.26 8.95
C GLN A 134 -11.43 -11.11 8.00
N ARG A 135 -11.53 -10.00 7.31
CA ARG A 135 -12.62 -9.77 6.36
C ARG A 135 -12.59 -10.75 5.20
N LEU A 136 -11.41 -11.21 4.81
CA LEU A 136 -11.26 -12.18 3.74
C LEU A 136 -11.45 -13.63 4.24
N GLY A 137 -11.57 -13.82 5.54
CA GLY A 137 -11.68 -15.15 6.12
C GLY A 137 -10.37 -15.92 6.09
N LEU A 138 -9.24 -15.20 6.02
CA LEU A 138 -7.92 -15.83 5.90
C LEU A 138 -7.12 -15.79 7.19
N GLN A 139 -7.65 -15.17 8.24
CA GLN A 139 -6.92 -15.10 9.48
C GLN A 139 -6.78 -16.48 10.08
N ASP A 140 -5.60 -16.80 10.52
CA ASP A 140 -5.32 -18.05 11.14
C ASP A 140 -6.00 -18.11 12.48
N VAL A 141 -6.81 -19.11 12.65
CA VAL A 141 -7.50 -19.18 13.84
C VAL A 141 -6.92 -20.08 14.79
N GLU A 142 -5.78 -20.49 14.64
CA GLU A 142 -5.19 -21.30 15.45
C GLU A 142 -5.02 -20.84 16.58
N GLN A 143 -5.13 -20.95 17.11
CA GLN A 143 -4.96 -20.39 18.11
C GLN A 143 -5.10 -21.20 18.97
#